data_5558bffd22bc34ca25c87403f89e576d
#
_entry.id   5558bffd22bc34ca25c87403f89e576d
#
_cell.length_a   1.000
_cell.length_b   1.000
_cell.length_c   1.000
_cell.angle_alpha   90.00
_cell.angle_beta   90.00
_cell.angle_gamma   90.00
#
_symmetry.space_group_name_H-M   'P 1'
#
loop_
_entity.id
_entity.type
_entity.pdbx_description
1 polymer ?
#
loop_
_entity_poly.entity_id
_entity_poly.type
_entity_poly.pdbx_seq_one_letter_code
_entity_poly.pdbx_strand_id
1 'polypeptide(L)'
;MIDWLVEHHCGERRVTYRLRDWLFSRQRYWGEPFPVVFDPEGNCHPVTNAGLPVELPDLADYEPAVSDEPQPLLAKATDWVHTTAGAAGVSPKRLPPETPVTRETNTMPGWAGSCWYWIRYCDPHNEQAFISEEAKAFWLSGGVDLYVGGAEHATLHLLYARFWHKILFDLGHLPTSEPFQKLFHQGLLTAFAFQRDNGQLVPTDEVDCLLYTSPSPRDQSGS
;
A
#
# COMPACT_ATOMS: atom_id res chain seq x y z
N MET A 1 -26.64 27.24 16.44
CA MET A 1 -25.84 27.55 17.67
C MET A 1 -24.39 27.89 17.31
N ILE A 2 -23.63 27.05 16.61
CA ILE A 2 -22.24 27.37 16.25
C ILE A 2 -22.17 28.68 15.42
N ASP A 3 -23.00 28.81 14.40
CA ASP A 3 -23.01 30.00 13.53
C ASP A 3 -23.32 31.27 14.30
N TRP A 4 -24.26 31.24 15.25
CA TRP A 4 -24.58 32.35 16.15
C TRP A 4 -23.38 32.71 17.03
N LEU A 5 -22.63 31.75 17.57
CA LEU A 5 -21.42 32.01 18.36
C LEU A 5 -20.33 32.70 17.53
N VAL A 6 -20.17 32.26 16.26
CA VAL A 6 -19.21 32.88 15.32
C VAL A 6 -19.63 34.32 15.00
N GLU A 7 -20.90 34.55 14.66
CA GLU A 7 -21.45 35.88 14.34
C GLU A 7 -21.28 36.90 15.51
N HIS A 8 -21.42 36.39 16.75
CA HIS A 8 -21.30 37.26 17.95
C HIS A 8 -19.88 37.27 18.52
N HIS A 9 -18.89 36.73 17.81
CA HIS A 9 -17.50 36.68 18.26
C HIS A 9 -17.28 36.00 19.63
N CYS A 10 -18.19 35.10 20.02
CA CYS A 10 -18.16 34.37 21.30
C CYS A 10 -17.58 32.95 21.15
N GLY A 11 -17.23 32.56 19.92
CA GLY A 11 -16.65 31.22 19.62
C GLY A 11 -16.25 31.09 18.17
N GLU A 12 -15.59 30.02 17.85
CA GLU A 12 -15.15 29.65 16.50
C GLU A 12 -15.63 28.27 16.11
N ARG A 13 -15.81 28.04 14.81
CA ARG A 13 -16.03 26.68 14.26
C ARG A 13 -14.68 25.99 14.19
N ARG A 14 -14.54 24.90 14.92
CA ARG A 14 -13.31 24.08 14.90
C ARG A 14 -13.64 22.67 14.49
N VAL A 15 -12.89 22.16 13.50
CA VAL A 15 -12.93 20.76 13.09
C VAL A 15 -11.72 20.06 13.73
N THR A 16 -11.99 19.00 14.47
CA THR A 16 -10.94 18.16 15.06
C THR A 16 -11.01 16.75 14.48
N TYR A 17 -9.86 16.22 14.07
CA TYR A 17 -9.77 14.85 13.59
C TYR A 17 -9.26 13.96 14.71
N ARG A 18 -9.92 12.80 14.92
CA ARG A 18 -9.50 11.77 15.89
C ARG A 18 -8.74 10.61 15.22
N LEU A 19 -8.26 10.82 14.01
CA LEU A 19 -7.43 9.86 13.31
C LEU A 19 -5.99 10.00 13.79
N ARG A 20 -5.33 8.87 14.00
CA ARG A 20 -3.87 8.83 14.14
C ARG A 20 -3.23 9.03 12.77
N ASP A 21 -2.00 9.57 12.76
CA ASP A 21 -1.23 9.67 11.54
C ASP A 21 -1.06 8.30 10.91
N TRP A 22 -1.29 8.24 9.61
CA TRP A 22 -1.12 7.01 8.85
C TRP A 22 0.32 6.88 8.39
N LEU A 23 1.07 6.02 9.06
CA LEU A 23 2.45 5.76 8.74
C LEU A 23 2.54 4.94 7.45
N PHE A 24 2.95 5.58 6.35
CA PHE A 24 3.08 4.98 5.02
C PHE A 24 4.49 4.46 4.73
N SER A 25 5.23 4.05 5.74
CA SER A 25 6.57 3.48 5.61
C SER A 25 6.77 2.26 6.50
N ARG A 26 7.65 1.36 6.08
CA ARG A 26 7.98 0.12 6.80
C ARG A 26 9.47 -0.10 6.78
N GLN A 27 10.02 -0.55 7.89
CA GLN A 27 11.41 -0.97 8.03
C GLN A 27 11.59 -2.40 7.49
N ARG A 28 11.23 -2.62 6.24
CA ARG A 28 11.29 -3.93 5.57
C ARG A 28 12.08 -3.80 4.29
N TYR A 29 12.82 -4.86 3.92
CA TYR A 29 13.49 -4.92 2.63
C TYR A 29 12.48 -5.08 1.48
N TRP A 30 11.59 -6.07 1.57
CA TRP A 30 10.59 -6.33 0.55
C TRP A 30 9.45 -5.32 0.60
N GLY A 31 9.37 -4.50 -0.43
CA GLY A 31 8.37 -3.46 -0.62
C GLY A 31 8.85 -2.49 -1.70
N GLU A 32 7.96 -1.65 -2.20
CA GLU A 32 8.31 -0.60 -3.16
C GLU A 32 9.20 0.45 -2.47
N PRO A 33 10.41 0.74 -3.00
CA PRO A 33 11.25 1.79 -2.45
C PRO A 33 10.66 3.17 -2.72
N PHE A 34 10.92 4.11 -1.83
CA PHE A 34 10.49 5.50 -2.03
C PHE A 34 11.40 6.18 -3.06
N PRO A 35 10.83 6.82 -4.10
CA PRO A 35 11.60 7.54 -5.10
C PRO A 35 12.01 8.94 -4.61
N VAL A 36 12.64 9.00 -3.45
CA VAL A 36 13.11 10.23 -2.82
C VAL A 36 14.52 10.07 -2.26
N VAL A 37 15.22 11.19 -2.17
CA VAL A 37 16.52 11.30 -1.50
C VAL A 37 16.53 12.49 -0.57
N PHE A 38 17.46 12.49 0.39
CA PHE A 38 17.65 13.57 1.34
C PHE A 38 19.03 14.22 1.12
N ASP A 39 19.07 15.56 1.12
CA ASP A 39 20.32 16.30 1.10
C ASP A 39 20.98 16.33 2.49
N PRO A 40 22.21 16.85 2.64
CA PRO A 40 22.88 16.93 3.94
C PRO A 40 22.14 17.76 4.99
N GLU A 41 21.27 18.66 4.59
CA GLU A 41 20.42 19.49 5.44
C GLU A 41 19.12 18.77 5.85
N GLY A 42 18.86 17.56 5.30
CA GLY A 42 17.69 16.75 5.58
C GLY A 42 16.45 17.11 4.75
N ASN A 43 16.59 17.94 3.70
CA ASN A 43 15.47 18.24 2.82
C ASN A 43 15.21 17.08 1.85
N CYS A 44 13.94 16.77 1.63
CA CYS A 44 13.48 15.69 0.75
C CYS A 44 13.38 16.17 -0.72
N HIS A 45 13.99 15.41 -1.62
CA HIS A 45 13.97 15.67 -3.05
C HIS A 45 13.45 14.45 -3.83
N PRO A 46 12.44 14.63 -4.72
CA PRO A 46 11.93 13.54 -5.54
C PRO A 46 12.90 13.17 -6.66
N VAL A 47 12.97 11.89 -6.92
CA VAL A 47 13.62 11.32 -8.11
C VAL A 47 12.75 11.62 -9.34
N THR A 48 13.37 12.01 -10.45
CA THR A 48 12.66 12.24 -11.72
C THR A 48 12.50 10.94 -12.49
N ASN A 49 11.71 10.97 -13.58
CA ASN A 49 11.52 9.81 -14.45
C ASN A 49 12.83 9.20 -14.97
N ALA A 50 13.91 10.00 -15.07
CA ALA A 50 15.21 9.50 -15.51
C ALA A 50 15.89 8.58 -14.48
N GLY A 51 15.50 8.66 -13.20
CA GLY A 51 16.01 7.80 -12.11
C GLY A 51 15.02 6.70 -11.71
N LEU A 52 13.96 6.48 -12.46
CA LEU A 52 12.97 5.42 -12.21
C LEU A 52 13.16 4.26 -13.21
N PRO A 53 12.86 3.03 -12.80
CA PRO A 53 12.46 2.64 -11.43
C PRO A 53 13.62 2.71 -10.42
N VAL A 54 13.30 2.95 -9.14
CA VAL A 54 14.27 2.74 -8.05
C VAL A 54 14.25 1.26 -7.71
N GLU A 55 15.35 0.56 -8.00
CA GLU A 55 15.48 -0.87 -7.76
C GLU A 55 16.10 -1.14 -6.38
N LEU A 56 15.63 -2.22 -5.73
CA LEU A 56 16.22 -2.67 -4.48
C LEU A 56 17.58 -3.30 -4.73
N PRO A 57 18.62 -2.96 -3.95
CA PRO A 57 19.93 -3.56 -4.07
C PRO A 57 19.96 -4.97 -3.47
N ASP A 58 20.79 -5.86 -4.01
CA ASP A 58 21.07 -7.13 -3.36
C ASP A 58 21.80 -6.90 -2.02
N LEU A 59 21.42 -7.68 -1.01
CA LEU A 59 22.10 -7.69 0.28
C LEU A 59 22.86 -9.00 0.47
N ALA A 60 24.00 -8.93 1.15
CA ALA A 60 24.78 -10.11 1.49
C ALA A 60 24.05 -11.06 2.46
N ASP A 61 23.21 -10.49 3.33
CA ASP A 61 22.28 -11.21 4.21
C ASP A 61 21.02 -10.37 4.43
N TYR A 62 19.94 -11.05 4.81
CA TYR A 62 18.64 -10.45 5.09
C TYR A 62 18.26 -10.55 6.58
N GLU A 63 19.24 -10.79 7.44
CA GLU A 63 19.00 -10.82 8.88
C GLU A 63 18.83 -9.38 9.42
N PRO A 64 17.94 -9.16 10.38
CA PRO A 64 17.79 -7.87 11.03
C PRO A 64 19.12 -7.42 11.66
N ALA A 65 19.48 -6.15 11.48
CA ALA A 65 20.63 -5.59 12.16
C ALA A 65 20.36 -5.51 13.67
N VAL A 66 21.30 -6.03 14.47
CA VAL A 66 21.26 -5.85 15.93
C VAL A 66 21.89 -4.49 16.21
N SER A 67 21.10 -3.50 16.55
CA SER A 67 21.55 -2.16 16.92
C SER A 67 20.67 -1.60 18.05
N ASP A 68 21.20 -0.65 18.79
CA ASP A 68 20.47 0.02 19.87
C ASP A 68 19.27 0.82 19.36
N GLU A 69 19.33 1.27 18.09
CA GLU A 69 18.22 1.91 17.40
C GLU A 69 17.73 1.04 16.24
N PRO A 70 16.39 0.86 16.08
CA PRO A 70 15.84 0.11 14.96
C PRO A 70 16.24 0.73 13.62
N GLN A 71 16.90 -0.05 12.77
CA GLN A 71 17.29 0.37 11.43
C GLN A 71 16.64 -0.51 10.36
N PRO A 72 16.19 0.09 9.24
CA PRO A 72 15.71 -0.67 8.09
C PRO A 72 16.83 -1.54 7.49
N LEU A 73 16.46 -2.70 6.93
CA LEU A 73 17.42 -3.59 6.29
C LEU A 73 18.18 -2.93 5.13
N LEU A 74 17.54 -2.05 4.38
CA LEU A 74 18.19 -1.30 3.28
C LEU A 74 19.35 -0.41 3.76
N ALA A 75 19.39 -0.03 5.02
CA ALA A 75 20.51 0.72 5.58
C ALA A 75 21.85 -0.04 5.52
N LYS A 76 21.81 -1.39 5.38
CA LYS A 76 23.00 -2.21 5.16
C LYS A 76 23.65 -1.99 3.78
N ALA A 77 22.90 -1.55 2.80
CA ALA A 77 23.39 -1.30 1.43
C ALA A 77 24.03 0.09 1.33
N THR A 78 25.12 0.32 2.03
CA THR A 78 25.77 1.63 2.15
C THR A 78 26.06 2.32 0.82
N ASP A 79 26.54 1.57 -0.18
CA ASP A 79 26.84 2.09 -1.51
C ASP A 79 25.59 2.49 -2.30
N TRP A 80 24.45 1.85 -2.01
CA TRP A 80 23.16 2.20 -2.59
C TRP A 80 22.54 3.39 -1.86
N VAL A 81 22.67 3.43 -0.53
CA VAL A 81 22.12 4.49 0.33
C VAL A 81 22.81 5.83 0.03
N HIS A 82 24.15 5.84 0.02
CA HIS A 82 24.95 7.04 -0.18
C HIS A 82 25.29 7.22 -1.66
N THR A 83 24.76 8.27 -2.26
CA THR A 83 24.92 8.53 -3.70
C THR A 83 25.00 10.03 -3.97
N THR A 84 24.97 10.43 -5.23
CA THR A 84 24.87 11.83 -5.63
C THR A 84 23.50 12.14 -6.20
N ALA A 85 23.09 13.41 -6.18
CA ALA A 85 21.82 13.86 -6.72
C ALA A 85 21.64 13.47 -8.19
N GLY A 86 22.68 13.58 -9.00
CA GLY A 86 22.68 13.18 -10.41
C GLY A 86 22.51 11.67 -10.60
N ALA A 87 23.27 10.86 -9.87
CA ALA A 87 23.17 9.39 -9.90
C ALA A 87 21.81 8.88 -9.39
N ALA A 88 21.22 9.58 -8.42
CA ALA A 88 19.90 9.29 -7.94
C ALA A 88 18.77 9.72 -8.89
N GLY A 89 19.07 10.53 -9.91
CA GLY A 89 18.07 11.05 -10.85
C GLY A 89 17.29 12.26 -10.34
N VAL A 90 17.85 13.04 -9.43
CA VAL A 90 17.24 14.32 -9.01
C VAL A 90 17.45 15.38 -10.10
N SER A 91 16.43 16.23 -10.28
CA SER A 91 16.52 17.32 -11.25
C SER A 91 17.66 18.30 -10.93
N PRO A 92 18.55 18.63 -11.91
CA PRO A 92 19.59 19.63 -11.72
C PRO A 92 19.09 21.04 -11.36
N LYS A 93 17.79 21.30 -11.59
CA LYS A 93 17.13 22.54 -11.15
C LYS A 93 16.86 22.58 -9.64
N ARG A 94 16.90 21.42 -8.97
CA ARG A 94 16.68 21.31 -7.51
C ARG A 94 17.98 21.21 -6.74
N LEU A 95 18.89 20.35 -7.22
CA LEU A 95 20.19 20.12 -6.62
C LEU A 95 21.27 19.99 -7.72
N PRO A 96 22.49 20.51 -7.49
CA PRO A 96 23.62 20.20 -8.34
C PRO A 96 23.85 18.68 -8.42
N PRO A 97 24.18 18.12 -9.60
CA PRO A 97 24.33 16.68 -9.78
C PRO A 97 25.34 16.00 -8.87
N GLU A 98 26.38 16.70 -8.46
CA GLU A 98 27.45 16.23 -7.57
C GLU A 98 27.11 16.30 -6.10
N THR A 99 25.97 16.90 -5.72
CA THR A 99 25.54 17.02 -4.31
C THR A 99 25.38 15.64 -3.69
N PRO A 100 26.09 15.34 -2.56
CA PRO A 100 25.89 14.09 -1.84
C PRO A 100 24.46 14.01 -1.31
N VAL A 101 23.83 12.85 -1.47
CA VAL A 101 22.46 12.60 -0.98
C VAL A 101 22.37 11.19 -0.39
N THR A 102 21.39 10.98 0.46
CA THR A 102 21.04 9.66 1.00
C THR A 102 19.67 9.23 0.51
N ARG A 103 19.53 7.96 0.08
CA ARG A 103 18.22 7.38 -0.28
C ARG A 103 17.41 7.07 0.97
N GLU A 104 16.09 7.14 0.85
CA GLU A 104 15.19 6.59 1.87
C GLU A 104 15.40 5.07 2.01
N THR A 105 15.60 4.61 3.23
CA THR A 105 15.88 3.21 3.54
C THR A 105 14.66 2.41 3.99
N ASN A 106 13.55 3.08 4.28
CA ASN A 106 12.25 2.42 4.46
C ASN A 106 11.65 2.08 3.10
N THR A 107 10.75 1.11 3.08
CA THR A 107 9.94 0.78 1.91
C THR A 107 8.46 1.12 2.17
N MET A 108 7.68 1.22 1.10
CA MET A 108 6.24 1.36 1.20
C MET A 108 5.62 0.09 1.78
N PRO A 109 4.44 0.15 2.41
CA PRO A 109 3.70 -1.05 2.82
C PRO A 109 3.39 -1.93 1.60
N GLY A 110 3.31 -3.26 1.79
CA GLY A 110 2.98 -4.18 0.70
C GLY A 110 1.64 -3.90 0.01
N TRP A 111 0.72 -3.19 0.68
CA TRP A 111 -0.53 -2.71 0.10
C TRP A 111 -0.35 -1.57 -0.91
N ALA A 112 0.80 -0.91 -0.95
CA ALA A 112 1.06 0.17 -1.90
C ALA A 112 1.17 -0.33 -3.34
N GLY A 113 1.80 -1.48 -3.55
CA GLY A 113 1.87 -2.14 -4.86
C GLY A 113 0.52 -2.71 -5.30
N SER A 114 -0.18 -3.37 -4.37
CA SER A 114 -1.46 -4.01 -4.67
C SER A 114 -2.65 -3.05 -4.72
N CYS A 115 -2.51 -1.79 -4.31
CA CYS A 115 -3.63 -0.86 -4.22
C CYS A 115 -4.16 -0.36 -5.57
N TRP A 116 -3.42 -0.55 -6.65
CA TRP A 116 -3.77 -0.07 -7.99
C TRP A 116 -3.78 -1.18 -9.07
N TYR A 117 -3.55 -2.46 -8.72
CA TYR A 117 -3.45 -3.57 -9.66
C TYR A 117 -4.67 -3.68 -10.58
N TRP A 118 -5.87 -3.40 -10.07
CA TRP A 118 -7.13 -3.45 -10.82
C TRP A 118 -7.19 -2.44 -11.96
N ILE A 119 -6.48 -1.30 -11.82
CA ILE A 119 -6.31 -0.33 -12.93
C ILE A 119 -5.41 -0.94 -14.00
N ARG A 120 -4.26 -1.51 -13.60
CA ARG A 120 -3.31 -2.13 -14.52
C ARG A 120 -3.92 -3.31 -15.27
N TYR A 121 -4.83 -4.07 -14.66
CA TYR A 121 -5.53 -5.18 -15.31
C TYR A 121 -6.39 -4.76 -16.49
N CYS A 122 -6.85 -3.51 -16.54
CA CYS A 122 -7.58 -2.98 -17.69
C CYS A 122 -6.68 -2.75 -18.91
N ASP A 123 -5.36 -2.63 -18.73
CA ASP A 123 -4.39 -2.35 -19.81
C ASP A 123 -3.00 -2.94 -19.44
N PRO A 124 -2.88 -4.29 -19.38
CA PRO A 124 -1.72 -4.94 -18.76
C PRO A 124 -0.43 -4.83 -19.57
N HIS A 125 -0.53 -4.61 -20.87
CA HIS A 125 0.61 -4.58 -21.80
C HIS A 125 1.06 -3.15 -22.17
N ASN A 126 0.50 -2.14 -21.52
CA ASN A 126 0.86 -0.76 -21.80
C ASN A 126 2.19 -0.39 -21.13
N GLU A 127 3.23 -0.19 -21.93
CA GLU A 127 4.56 0.21 -21.44
C GLU A 127 4.73 1.73 -21.35
N GLN A 128 3.78 2.52 -21.86
CA GLN A 128 3.87 3.97 -21.90
C GLN A 128 3.18 4.67 -20.74
N ALA A 129 2.12 4.05 -20.20
CA ALA A 129 1.33 4.58 -19.10
C ALA A 129 0.79 3.45 -18.21
N PHE A 130 0.34 3.78 -17.01
CA PHE A 130 -0.30 2.79 -16.13
C PHE A 130 -1.67 2.32 -16.66
N ILE A 131 -2.32 3.13 -17.52
CA ILE A 131 -3.51 2.81 -18.30
C ILE A 131 -3.61 3.80 -19.48
N SER A 132 -4.04 3.35 -20.65
CA SER A 132 -4.33 4.21 -21.82
C SER A 132 -5.64 4.99 -21.63
N GLU A 133 -5.79 6.09 -22.36
CA GLU A 133 -7.03 6.88 -22.34
C GLU A 133 -8.23 6.06 -22.84
N GLU A 134 -8.03 5.21 -23.85
CA GLU A 134 -9.06 4.33 -24.39
C GLU A 134 -9.52 3.31 -23.37
N ALA A 135 -8.60 2.57 -22.74
CA ALA A 135 -8.93 1.58 -21.70
C ALA A 135 -9.57 2.25 -20.48
N LYS A 136 -9.10 3.43 -20.10
CA LYS A 136 -9.67 4.23 -19.02
C LYS A 136 -11.11 4.65 -19.32
N ALA A 137 -11.36 5.17 -20.53
CA ALA A 137 -12.70 5.58 -20.94
C ALA A 137 -13.67 4.40 -21.02
N PHE A 138 -13.19 3.23 -21.43
CA PHE A 138 -14.02 2.02 -21.53
C PHE A 138 -14.32 1.40 -20.16
N TRP A 139 -13.28 1.16 -19.36
CA TRP A 139 -13.39 0.38 -18.11
C TRP A 139 -13.71 1.21 -16.88
N LEU A 140 -13.28 2.46 -16.82
CA LEU A 140 -13.28 3.27 -15.59
C LEU A 140 -14.13 4.54 -15.67
N SER A 141 -14.93 4.74 -16.73
CA SER A 141 -15.73 5.96 -16.92
C SER A 141 -16.74 6.19 -15.79
N GLY A 142 -17.24 5.13 -15.15
CA GLY A 142 -18.09 5.18 -13.96
C GLY A 142 -17.45 4.62 -12.68
N GLY A 143 -16.16 4.28 -12.73
CA GLY A 143 -15.52 3.44 -11.72
C GLY A 143 -15.81 1.95 -11.95
N VAL A 144 -15.24 1.07 -11.14
CA VAL A 144 -15.47 -0.38 -11.22
C VAL A 144 -16.89 -0.71 -10.75
N ASP A 145 -17.68 -1.40 -11.56
CA ASP A 145 -19.09 -1.68 -11.27
C ASP A 145 -19.29 -2.56 -10.04
N LEU A 146 -18.49 -3.61 -9.91
CA LEU A 146 -18.55 -4.55 -8.80
C LEU A 146 -17.15 -4.98 -8.37
N TYR A 147 -16.85 -4.79 -7.10
CA TYR A 147 -15.64 -5.26 -6.47
C TYR A 147 -15.97 -6.31 -5.39
N VAL A 148 -15.35 -7.48 -5.50
CA VAL A 148 -15.63 -8.62 -4.60
C VAL A 148 -14.42 -8.89 -3.73
N GLY A 149 -14.62 -8.93 -2.41
CA GLY A 149 -13.53 -9.21 -1.48
C GLY A 149 -14.01 -9.31 -0.04
N GLY A 150 -13.17 -9.89 0.82
CA GLY A 150 -13.47 -10.08 2.23
C GLY A 150 -13.60 -8.77 3.01
N ALA A 151 -14.41 -8.78 4.05
CA ALA A 151 -14.66 -7.61 4.90
C ALA A 151 -13.40 -7.12 5.63
N GLU A 152 -12.41 -7.99 5.86
CA GLU A 152 -11.12 -7.67 6.47
C GLU A 152 -10.34 -6.62 5.68
N HIS A 153 -10.55 -6.55 4.38
CA HIS A 153 -9.89 -5.58 3.51
C HIS A 153 -10.40 -4.14 3.66
N ALA A 154 -11.46 -3.91 4.43
CA ALA A 154 -11.98 -2.55 4.69
C ALA A 154 -10.92 -1.64 5.34
N THR A 155 -10.05 -2.20 6.17
CA THR A 155 -8.93 -1.49 6.83
C THR A 155 -7.56 -1.82 6.24
N LEU A 156 -7.49 -2.66 5.23
CA LEU A 156 -6.28 -3.09 4.55
C LEU A 156 -6.30 -2.60 3.09
N HIS A 157 -6.43 -3.51 2.13
CA HIS A 157 -6.38 -3.22 0.71
C HIS A 157 -7.33 -2.08 0.27
N LEU A 158 -8.59 -2.11 0.70
CA LEU A 158 -9.59 -1.12 0.26
C LEU A 158 -9.28 0.31 0.73
N LEU A 159 -8.68 0.45 1.92
CA LEU A 159 -8.23 1.75 2.42
C LEU A 159 -7.14 2.33 1.51
N TYR A 160 -6.13 1.53 1.16
CA TYR A 160 -5.05 1.94 0.27
C TYR A 160 -5.56 2.20 -1.15
N ALA A 161 -6.39 1.31 -1.69
CA ALA A 161 -6.94 1.44 -3.03
C ALA A 161 -7.75 2.73 -3.19
N ARG A 162 -8.60 3.05 -2.21
CA ARG A 162 -9.40 4.29 -2.21
C ARG A 162 -8.54 5.53 -2.07
N PHE A 163 -7.56 5.51 -1.16
CA PHE A 163 -6.65 6.64 -0.96
C PHE A 163 -5.83 6.93 -2.22
N TRP A 164 -5.24 5.89 -2.82
CA TRP A 164 -4.45 6.01 -4.04
C TRP A 164 -5.30 6.49 -5.23
N HIS A 165 -6.49 5.94 -5.37
CA HIS A 165 -7.44 6.36 -6.40
C HIS A 165 -7.80 7.85 -6.29
N LYS A 166 -8.04 8.35 -5.07
CA LYS A 166 -8.33 9.77 -4.84
C LYS A 166 -7.15 10.67 -5.22
N ILE A 167 -5.92 10.28 -4.90
CA ILE A 167 -4.73 11.01 -5.32
C ILE A 167 -4.64 11.04 -6.86
N LEU A 168 -4.83 9.91 -7.53
CA LEU A 168 -4.81 9.85 -8.99
C LEU A 168 -5.94 10.66 -9.63
N PHE A 169 -7.11 10.71 -9.01
CA PHE A 169 -8.21 11.58 -9.44
C PHE A 169 -7.86 13.06 -9.25
N ASP A 170 -7.34 13.46 -8.11
CA ASP A 170 -6.94 14.85 -7.82
C ASP A 170 -5.84 15.34 -8.78
N LEU A 171 -4.97 14.44 -9.22
CA LEU A 171 -3.93 14.68 -10.23
C LEU A 171 -4.46 14.65 -11.68
N GLY A 172 -5.74 14.35 -11.90
CA GLY A 172 -6.37 14.29 -13.22
C GLY A 172 -6.11 13.02 -14.00
N HIS A 173 -5.58 11.97 -13.38
CA HIS A 173 -5.27 10.70 -14.05
C HIS A 173 -6.46 9.75 -14.15
N LEU A 174 -7.44 9.88 -13.27
CA LEU A 174 -8.64 9.03 -13.26
C LEU A 174 -9.93 9.85 -13.37
N PRO A 175 -11.00 9.28 -13.96
CA PRO A 175 -12.23 10.01 -14.27
C PRO A 175 -13.20 10.15 -13.09
N THR A 176 -13.05 9.33 -12.03
CA THR A 176 -13.97 9.27 -10.90
C THR A 176 -13.25 9.49 -9.58
N SER A 177 -13.93 10.09 -8.60
CA SER A 177 -13.40 10.33 -7.26
C SER A 177 -13.46 9.10 -6.34
N GLU A 178 -14.23 8.08 -6.72
CA GLU A 178 -14.35 6.82 -5.99
C GLU A 178 -14.02 5.63 -6.91
N PRO A 179 -13.28 4.62 -6.42
CA PRO A 179 -12.81 3.51 -7.25
C PRO A 179 -13.90 2.52 -7.64
N PHE A 180 -14.83 2.23 -6.74
CA PHE A 180 -15.79 1.15 -6.85
C PHE A 180 -17.20 1.65 -6.66
N GLN A 181 -18.14 1.25 -7.55
CA GLN A 181 -19.56 1.56 -7.41
C GLN A 181 -20.24 0.67 -6.37
N LYS A 182 -19.87 -0.61 -6.35
CA LYS A 182 -20.43 -1.60 -5.43
C LYS A 182 -19.35 -2.52 -4.91
N LEU A 183 -19.37 -2.72 -3.59
CA LEU A 183 -18.53 -3.69 -2.89
C LEU A 183 -19.42 -4.85 -2.43
N PHE A 184 -18.98 -6.08 -2.68
CA PHE A 184 -19.65 -7.28 -2.21
C PHE A 184 -18.70 -8.11 -1.34
N HIS A 185 -19.10 -8.32 -0.09
CA HIS A 185 -18.42 -9.21 0.84
C HIS A 185 -19.10 -10.57 0.83
N GLN A 186 -18.39 -11.60 0.38
CA GLN A 186 -18.92 -12.96 0.26
C GLN A 186 -18.96 -13.72 1.61
N GLY A 187 -18.51 -13.12 2.70
CA GLY A 187 -18.36 -13.75 4.00
C GLY A 187 -17.03 -14.49 4.18
N LEU A 188 -16.92 -15.19 5.28
CA LEU A 188 -15.72 -15.96 5.63
C LEU A 188 -15.93 -17.43 5.26
N LEU A 189 -14.97 -18.00 4.54
CA LEU A 189 -14.87 -19.45 4.39
C LEU A 189 -14.25 -20.00 5.66
N THR A 190 -15.02 -20.80 6.41
CA THR A 190 -14.53 -21.43 7.65
C THR A 190 -14.11 -22.87 7.39
N ALA A 191 -13.15 -23.34 8.16
CA ALA A 191 -12.74 -24.71 8.22
C ALA A 191 -12.74 -25.19 9.68
N PHE A 192 -12.80 -26.49 9.90
CA PHE A 192 -12.67 -27.04 11.24
C PHE A 192 -11.23 -26.91 11.72
N ALA A 193 -11.08 -26.50 12.99
CA ALA A 193 -9.82 -26.59 13.70
C ALA A 193 -9.96 -27.70 14.77
N PHE A 194 -8.95 -28.55 14.84
CA PHE A 194 -8.90 -29.63 15.82
C PHE A 194 -8.02 -29.21 16.98
N GLN A 195 -8.48 -29.51 18.20
CA GLN A 195 -7.80 -29.11 19.42
C GLN A 195 -7.73 -30.28 20.37
N ARG A 196 -6.59 -30.49 21.00
CA ARG A 196 -6.41 -31.46 22.11
C ARG A 196 -7.05 -30.92 23.36
N ASP A 197 -7.30 -31.80 24.36
CA ASP A 197 -7.89 -31.45 25.66
C ASP A 197 -7.10 -30.35 26.42
N ASN A 198 -5.79 -30.26 26.12
CA ASN A 198 -4.91 -29.23 26.70
C ASN A 198 -4.98 -27.86 26.01
N GLY A 199 -5.86 -27.70 25.01
CA GLY A 199 -6.01 -26.46 24.23
C GLY A 199 -5.05 -26.30 23.05
N GLN A 200 -4.15 -27.22 22.80
CA GLN A 200 -3.20 -27.18 21.69
C GLN A 200 -3.90 -27.53 20.38
N LEU A 201 -3.72 -26.67 19.35
CA LEU A 201 -4.19 -26.95 18.00
C LEU A 201 -3.40 -28.13 17.39
N VAL A 202 -4.10 -28.99 16.67
CA VAL A 202 -3.55 -30.15 15.98
C VAL A 202 -3.51 -29.86 14.48
N PRO A 203 -2.37 -30.08 13.81
CA PRO A 203 -2.30 -30.03 12.34
C PRO A 203 -3.28 -31.01 11.71
N THR A 204 -3.86 -30.64 10.56
CA THR A 204 -4.88 -31.45 9.89
C THR A 204 -4.36 -32.82 9.40
N ASP A 205 -3.07 -32.93 9.13
CA ASP A 205 -2.38 -34.15 8.74
C ASP A 205 -2.15 -35.13 9.90
N GLU A 206 -2.26 -34.67 11.15
CA GLU A 206 -2.24 -35.51 12.36
C GLU A 206 -3.64 -36.00 12.78
N VAL A 207 -4.70 -35.56 12.09
CA VAL A 207 -6.09 -35.93 12.41
C VAL A 207 -6.53 -37.08 11.51
N ASP A 208 -7.02 -38.17 12.11
CA ASP A 208 -7.59 -39.28 11.38
C ASP A 208 -8.95 -38.86 10.78
N CYS A 209 -8.95 -38.52 9.51
CA CYS A 209 -10.13 -38.08 8.77
C CYS A 209 -11.20 -39.19 8.59
N LEU A 210 -10.90 -40.44 8.89
CA LEU A 210 -11.86 -41.52 8.78
C LEU A 210 -12.94 -41.49 9.86
N LEU A 211 -12.72 -40.74 10.92
CA LEU A 211 -13.72 -40.50 11.98
C LEU A 211 -14.65 -39.32 11.67
N TYR A 212 -14.44 -38.62 10.57
CA TYR A 212 -15.16 -37.39 10.24
C TYR A 212 -16.32 -37.68 9.28
N THR A 213 -17.52 -37.77 9.81
CA THR A 213 -18.77 -38.01 9.03
C THR A 213 -19.68 -36.78 8.93
N SER A 214 -19.16 -35.56 9.12
CA SER A 214 -19.96 -34.36 8.93
C SER A 214 -20.03 -34.01 7.43
N PRO A 215 -21.22 -33.82 6.85
CA PRO A 215 -21.36 -33.43 5.46
C PRO A 215 -20.72 -32.05 5.23
N SER A 216 -20.10 -31.88 4.05
CA SER A 216 -19.55 -30.61 3.60
C SER A 216 -20.62 -29.50 3.65
N PRO A 217 -20.25 -28.23 3.94
CA PRO A 217 -21.23 -27.14 3.85
C PRO A 217 -21.93 -27.04 2.48
N ARG A 218 -21.35 -27.62 1.41
CA ARG A 218 -22.00 -27.72 0.10
C ARG A 218 -23.14 -28.73 0.08
N ASP A 219 -23.15 -29.72 0.96
CA ASP A 219 -24.15 -30.77 1.01
C ASP A 219 -25.40 -30.37 1.82
N GLN A 220 -25.35 -29.21 2.50
CA GLN A 220 -26.48 -28.67 3.27
C GLN A 220 -27.38 -27.70 2.51
N SER A 221 -27.09 -27.41 1.25
CA SER A 221 -27.89 -26.48 0.40
C SER A 221 -29.03 -27.18 -0.36
N GLY A 222 -29.48 -28.34 0.06
CA GLY A 222 -30.53 -29.14 -0.54
C GLY A 222 -31.64 -29.50 0.43
N SER A 223 -32.43 -28.52 0.87
CA SER A 223 -33.80 -28.72 1.37
C SER A 223 -34.55 -27.39 1.41
#